data_d6eef05078c64b0c55a2e46dfc15c56c
#
_entry.id   d6eef05078c64b0c55a2e46dfc15c56c
#
_cell.length_a   1.000
_cell.length_b   1.000
_cell.length_c   1.000
_cell.angle_alpha   90.00
_cell.angle_beta   90.00
_cell.angle_gamma   90.00
#
_symmetry.space_group_name_H-M   'P 1'
#
loop_
_entity.id
_entity.type
_entity.pdbx_description
1 polymer ?
#
loop_
_entity_poly.entity_id
_entity_poly.type
_entity_poly.pdbx_seq_one_letter_code
_entity_poly.pdbx_strand_id
1 'polypeptide(L)'
;NGKLNKKILVRQLGTDTDILVSPFAFTLPPVGGTVAFTVTTNLTEAELDVTYPSWIKKEVDTRAATIEIPYKFTVDTHEGSSVRTEKIVIKDKNSNISAEVTVIQNGLDGYTFGDTEGIADDVQLEVVKGEASTAHGGEGIEKSFDSDMSTIYHSNYPFAEGVTSHYPVMLTYYFKENTEALDYFIYYPRISGSNGNFGEVEIQVSTEEHPAFESVTNETNFDFGSKGAVVSFSFDNTIQKPKAVRLIIKSGVNGHASCAEMKFFARNPEGFDPLTLFTDVTCSKLRSDITEEMIKACTYPFFKNIAYYMLKDKYPADFRIADFKPYQHPDIQATINKTGTYSLLDNPTGIFVKAGETLIVMVGETHGQHLSLRVQDMDTPNADGFNNSISYSLRTGINKIVSEKKGLIYVMYHVNGNPVDYDEVKIHFASGSVNGYFDVAKHTREQWGTLLNGAVDGYFDVVGNYAHLTFPVSKLKSTSNGRDLIDLFDDIVYKEQI
;
A
#
# COMPACT_ATOMS: atom_id res chain seq x y z
N ASN A 1 15.78 -23.32 0.95
CA ASN A 1 16.54 -22.44 1.87
C ASN A 1 17.73 -21.81 1.14
N GLY A 2 17.47 -20.86 0.23
CA GLY A 2 18.50 -20.01 -0.38
C GLY A 2 18.88 -18.93 0.61
N LYS A 3 20.03 -19.06 1.28
CA LYS A 3 20.61 -17.98 2.07
C LYS A 3 21.01 -16.85 1.12
N LEU A 4 20.31 -15.73 1.18
CA LEU A 4 20.74 -14.48 0.57
C LEU A 4 21.99 -14.00 1.34
N ASN A 5 23.15 -14.17 0.75
CA ASN A 5 24.41 -13.62 1.26
C ASN A 5 24.58 -12.20 0.71
N LYS A 6 24.28 -11.19 1.49
CA LYS A 6 24.62 -9.79 1.17
C LYS A 6 26.08 -9.56 1.64
N LYS A 7 27.00 -9.33 0.70
CA LYS A 7 28.36 -8.90 1.05
C LYS A 7 28.31 -7.42 1.46
N ILE A 8 28.69 -7.12 2.69
CA ILE A 8 28.94 -5.75 3.14
C ILE A 8 30.43 -5.49 2.96
N LEU A 9 30.78 -4.54 2.12
CA LEU A 9 32.14 -4.06 1.99
C LEU A 9 32.39 -2.98 3.06
N VAL A 10 33.16 -3.29 4.07
CA VAL A 10 33.59 -2.31 5.07
C VAL A 10 34.91 -1.73 4.61
N ARG A 11 34.97 -0.39 4.44
CA ARG A 11 36.20 0.35 4.21
C ARG A 11 36.46 1.22 5.42
N GLN A 12 37.72 1.34 5.79
CA GLN A 12 38.19 2.15 6.91
C GLN A 12 39.38 2.99 6.43
N LEU A 13 39.39 4.27 6.79
CA LEU A 13 40.56 5.14 6.53
C LEU A 13 41.76 4.60 7.31
N GLY A 14 42.90 4.49 6.63
CA GLY A 14 44.20 4.25 7.22
C GLY A 14 44.92 5.56 7.60
N THR A 15 46.21 5.47 7.80
CA THR A 15 47.11 6.63 8.00
C THR A 15 47.42 7.36 6.70
N ASP A 16 47.32 6.65 5.57
CA ASP A 16 47.54 7.22 4.26
C ASP A 16 46.32 8.02 3.79
N THR A 17 46.54 9.00 2.94
CA THR A 17 45.47 9.81 2.34
C THR A 17 44.53 8.93 1.51
N ASP A 18 43.24 9.00 1.80
CA ASP A 18 42.17 8.34 0.99
C ASP A 18 40.92 9.20 1.00
N ILE A 19 40.05 8.97 0.00
CA ILE A 19 38.75 9.64 -0.15
C ILE A 19 37.69 8.56 -0.31
N LEU A 20 36.78 8.45 0.67
CA LEU A 20 35.66 7.53 0.65
C LEU A 20 34.36 8.33 0.51
N VAL A 21 33.43 7.86 -0.32
CA VAL A 21 32.13 8.50 -0.50
C VAL A 21 31.00 7.52 -0.20
N SER A 22 29.95 8.00 0.47
CA SER A 22 28.79 7.19 0.79
C SER A 22 27.53 8.06 0.91
N PRO A 23 26.45 7.69 0.20
CA PRO A 23 26.37 6.72 -0.90
C PRO A 23 27.14 7.19 -2.14
N PHE A 24 27.52 6.28 -3.02
CA PHE A 24 28.35 6.56 -4.21
C PHE A 24 27.55 6.54 -5.54
N ALA A 25 26.23 6.32 -5.50
CA ALA A 25 25.38 6.33 -6.67
C ALA A 25 23.96 6.77 -6.31
N PHE A 26 23.34 7.54 -7.20
CA PHE A 26 21.98 8.04 -7.09
C PHE A 26 21.25 7.84 -8.40
N THR A 27 19.98 7.47 -8.32
CA THR A 27 19.07 7.46 -9.46
C THR A 27 17.92 8.42 -9.19
N LEU A 28 17.71 9.39 -10.05
CA LEU A 28 16.75 10.46 -9.90
C LEU A 28 15.68 10.42 -11.01
N PRO A 29 14.45 10.87 -10.72
CA PRO A 29 13.43 11.07 -11.73
C PRO A 29 13.74 12.28 -12.63
N PRO A 30 13.01 12.45 -13.76
CA PRO A 30 13.23 13.57 -14.68
C PRO A 30 13.07 14.94 -14.04
N VAL A 31 12.16 15.07 -13.07
CA VAL A 31 11.93 16.35 -12.36
C VAL A 31 13.13 16.81 -11.54
N GLY A 32 14.16 15.98 -11.41
CA GLY A 32 15.34 16.26 -10.58
C GLY A 32 15.11 15.91 -9.12
N GLY A 33 15.98 16.46 -8.28
CA GLY A 33 15.93 16.20 -6.83
C GLY A 33 17.23 16.54 -6.14
N THR A 34 17.43 15.98 -4.95
CA THR A 34 18.61 16.19 -4.12
C THR A 34 19.54 14.98 -4.18
N VAL A 35 20.85 15.24 -4.28
CA VAL A 35 21.91 14.27 -4.09
C VAL A 35 22.71 14.70 -2.87
N ALA A 36 22.69 13.89 -1.84
CA ALA A 36 23.40 14.15 -0.59
C ALA A 36 24.27 12.94 -0.22
N PHE A 37 25.56 13.18 0.00
CA PHE A 37 26.52 12.14 0.37
C PHE A 37 27.57 12.69 1.33
N THR A 38 28.22 11.81 2.05
CA THR A 38 29.32 12.14 2.95
C THR A 38 30.65 11.69 2.34
N VAL A 39 31.62 12.60 2.37
CA VAL A 39 33.01 12.28 2.07
C VAL A 39 33.73 12.04 3.38
N THR A 40 34.25 10.83 3.56
CA THR A 40 35.12 10.48 4.70
C THR A 40 36.56 10.51 4.22
N THR A 41 37.38 11.40 4.81
CA THR A 41 38.76 11.59 4.39
C THR A 41 39.62 12.15 5.53
N ASN A 42 40.93 12.02 5.43
CA ASN A 42 41.90 12.68 6.29
C ASN A 42 42.40 14.01 5.73
N LEU A 43 41.80 14.48 4.61
CA LEU A 43 42.02 15.80 4.03
C LEU A 43 41.02 16.82 4.56
N THR A 44 41.38 18.08 4.57
CA THR A 44 40.46 19.20 4.82
C THR A 44 39.64 19.50 3.56
N GLU A 45 38.46 20.12 3.70
CA GLU A 45 37.66 20.53 2.55
C GLU A 45 38.40 21.47 1.60
N ALA A 46 39.31 22.29 2.11
CA ALA A 46 40.13 23.19 1.32
C ALA A 46 41.13 22.46 0.40
N GLU A 47 41.53 21.26 0.72
CA GLU A 47 42.43 20.39 -0.07
C GLU A 47 41.68 19.58 -1.12
N LEU A 48 40.35 19.58 -1.10
CA LEU A 48 39.50 18.85 -2.07
C LEU A 48 39.13 19.77 -3.24
N ASP A 49 39.16 19.21 -4.45
CA ASP A 49 38.58 19.78 -5.66
C ASP A 49 37.34 18.94 -6.03
N VAL A 50 36.19 19.60 -6.21
CA VAL A 50 34.91 18.92 -6.50
C VAL A 50 34.38 19.40 -7.83
N THR A 51 34.40 18.50 -8.82
CA THR A 51 33.91 18.77 -10.18
C THR A 51 32.57 18.03 -10.42
N TYR A 52 31.66 18.71 -11.11
CA TYR A 52 30.35 18.21 -11.45
C TYR A 52 29.80 18.90 -12.72
N PRO A 53 28.87 18.25 -13.45
CA PRO A 53 28.28 18.83 -14.64
C PRO A 53 27.37 20.03 -14.33
N SER A 54 27.10 20.86 -15.33
CA SER A 54 26.37 22.14 -15.16
C SER A 54 24.93 22.00 -14.68
N TRP A 55 24.33 20.85 -14.86
CA TRP A 55 22.95 20.54 -14.42
C TRP A 55 22.86 20.00 -12.97
N ILE A 56 24.00 19.94 -12.28
CA ILE A 56 24.11 19.64 -10.84
C ILE A 56 24.66 20.90 -10.16
N LYS A 57 24.01 21.33 -9.08
CA LYS A 57 24.38 22.55 -8.34
C LYS A 57 24.70 22.21 -6.89
N LYS A 58 25.91 22.58 -6.44
CA LYS A 58 26.30 22.42 -5.04
C LYS A 58 25.52 23.40 -4.17
N GLU A 59 24.89 22.86 -3.10
CA GLU A 59 24.31 23.68 -2.04
C GLU A 59 25.40 24.09 -1.03
N VAL A 60 25.29 25.27 -0.44
CA VAL A 60 26.24 25.73 0.57
C VAL A 60 25.86 25.12 1.92
N ASP A 61 26.71 24.27 2.48
CA ASP A 61 26.57 23.80 3.86
C ASP A 61 27.50 24.68 4.76
N THR A 62 26.92 25.18 5.85
CA THR A 62 27.64 26.06 6.80
C THR A 62 28.25 25.33 7.98
N ARG A 63 28.16 24.01 8.00
CA ARG A 63 28.68 23.18 9.11
C ARG A 63 30.13 22.82 8.90
N ALA A 64 30.96 23.06 9.92
CA ALA A 64 32.34 22.62 9.93
C ALA A 64 32.42 21.13 10.26
N ALA A 65 33.09 20.35 9.41
CA ALA A 65 33.34 18.94 9.59
C ALA A 65 34.85 18.64 9.67
N THR A 66 35.22 17.61 10.42
CA THR A 66 36.63 17.28 10.67
C THR A 66 37.10 16.02 9.94
N ILE A 67 36.29 14.99 9.84
CA ILE A 67 36.64 13.71 9.15
C ILE A 67 35.55 13.35 8.14
N GLU A 68 34.32 13.75 8.39
CA GLU A 68 33.17 13.54 7.52
C GLU A 68 32.70 14.89 6.99
N ILE A 69 32.78 15.06 5.69
CA ILE A 69 32.41 16.30 4.99
C ILE A 69 31.11 16.03 4.24
N PRO A 70 29.97 16.60 4.65
CA PRO A 70 28.70 16.43 3.95
C PRO A 70 28.68 17.28 2.68
N TYR A 71 28.23 16.69 1.59
CA TYR A 71 27.95 17.39 0.34
C TYR A 71 26.49 17.24 -0.03
N LYS A 72 25.92 18.35 -0.49
CA LYS A 72 24.54 18.40 -0.97
C LYS A 72 24.47 19.14 -2.30
N PHE A 73 23.77 18.56 -3.26
CA PHE A 73 23.57 19.10 -4.58
C PHE A 73 22.11 19.04 -4.98
N THR A 74 21.66 20.04 -5.71
CA THR A 74 20.39 20.04 -6.42
C THR A 74 20.63 19.63 -7.86
N VAL A 75 19.81 18.73 -8.37
CA VAL A 75 19.83 18.26 -9.75
C VAL A 75 18.66 18.88 -10.49
N ASP A 76 18.97 19.61 -11.56
CA ASP A 76 17.98 20.30 -12.39
C ASP A 76 17.09 19.30 -13.15
N THR A 77 15.90 19.76 -13.55
CA THR A 77 14.94 19.02 -14.39
C THR A 77 15.61 18.56 -15.70
N HIS A 78 15.27 17.34 -16.11
CA HIS A 78 15.66 16.76 -17.39
C HIS A 78 14.42 16.59 -18.29
N GLU A 79 14.36 17.36 -19.37
CA GLU A 79 13.23 17.32 -20.32
C GLU A 79 13.45 16.33 -21.48
N GLY A 80 14.61 15.68 -21.51
CA GLY A 80 14.91 14.68 -22.54
C GLY A 80 14.20 13.35 -22.31
N SER A 81 14.02 12.59 -23.38
CA SER A 81 13.37 11.29 -23.36
C SER A 81 14.23 10.20 -22.72
N SER A 82 15.54 10.24 -22.93
CA SER A 82 16.47 9.19 -22.51
C SER A 82 17.18 9.49 -21.19
N VAL A 83 17.68 8.45 -20.54
CA VAL A 83 18.48 8.56 -19.31
C VAL A 83 19.78 9.33 -19.59
N ARG A 84 20.15 10.22 -18.67
CA ARG A 84 21.48 10.82 -18.63
C ARG A 84 22.26 10.36 -17.39
N THR A 85 23.56 10.19 -17.54
CA THR A 85 24.43 9.72 -16.46
C THR A 85 25.72 10.51 -16.47
N GLU A 86 26.08 11.06 -15.31
CA GLU A 86 27.32 11.79 -15.11
C GLU A 86 27.86 11.54 -13.69
N LYS A 87 29.03 12.08 -13.41
CA LYS A 87 29.73 11.90 -12.15
C LYS A 87 30.01 13.21 -11.45
N ILE A 88 29.88 13.18 -10.13
CA ILE A 88 30.51 14.17 -9.25
C ILE A 88 31.88 13.57 -8.86
N VAL A 89 32.96 14.26 -9.16
CA VAL A 89 34.30 13.79 -8.86
C VAL A 89 34.89 14.64 -7.74
N ILE A 90 35.33 13.98 -6.69
CA ILE A 90 36.00 14.55 -5.51
C ILE A 90 37.48 14.14 -5.61
N LYS A 91 38.38 15.10 -5.73
CA LYS A 91 39.82 14.87 -5.94
C LYS A 91 40.64 15.61 -4.91
N ASP A 92 41.74 15.00 -4.46
CA ASP A 92 42.81 15.68 -3.73
C ASP A 92 43.56 16.61 -4.68
N LYS A 93 43.71 17.90 -4.33
CA LYS A 93 44.44 18.90 -5.12
C LYS A 93 45.92 18.60 -5.26
N ASN A 94 46.48 17.82 -4.31
CA ASN A 94 47.94 17.61 -4.20
C ASN A 94 48.35 16.20 -4.69
N SER A 95 47.41 15.33 -5.04
CA SER A 95 47.69 13.98 -5.51
C SER A 95 46.71 13.51 -6.60
N ASN A 96 46.83 12.25 -7.01
CA ASN A 96 45.89 11.61 -7.96
C ASN A 96 44.76 10.84 -7.27
N ILE A 97 44.61 10.97 -5.96
CA ILE A 97 43.58 10.31 -5.21
C ILE A 97 42.24 10.98 -5.50
N SER A 98 41.22 10.20 -5.88
CA SER A 98 39.88 10.68 -6.16
C SER A 98 38.83 9.64 -5.87
N ALA A 99 37.61 10.09 -5.59
CA ALA A 99 36.41 9.29 -5.51
C ALA A 99 35.34 9.88 -6.42
N GLU A 100 34.39 9.04 -6.82
CA GLU A 100 33.33 9.43 -7.74
C GLU A 100 31.95 9.06 -7.16
N VAL A 101 30.99 9.94 -7.36
CA VAL A 101 29.57 9.70 -7.11
C VAL A 101 28.84 9.72 -8.45
N THR A 102 28.23 8.60 -8.81
CA THR A 102 27.50 8.48 -10.06
C THR A 102 26.07 9.01 -9.88
N VAL A 103 25.66 9.94 -10.75
CA VAL A 103 24.30 10.48 -10.79
C VAL A 103 23.64 10.05 -12.09
N ILE A 104 22.60 9.23 -11.96
CA ILE A 104 21.75 8.76 -13.05
C ILE A 104 20.45 9.55 -12.96
N GLN A 105 20.03 10.21 -14.04
CA GLN A 105 18.72 10.85 -14.09
C GLN A 105 17.89 10.27 -15.24
N ASN A 106 16.71 9.77 -14.91
CA ASN A 106 15.79 9.21 -15.87
C ASN A 106 15.26 10.29 -16.82
N GLY A 107 14.93 9.88 -18.06
CA GLY A 107 14.20 10.72 -19.00
C GLY A 107 12.71 10.55 -18.89
N LEU A 108 11.95 11.26 -19.75
CA LEU A 108 10.49 11.21 -19.78
C LEU A 108 9.93 9.91 -20.41
N ASP A 109 10.74 9.14 -21.14
CA ASP A 109 10.34 7.86 -21.68
C ASP A 109 10.58 6.75 -20.64
N GLY A 110 9.52 6.11 -20.22
CA GLY A 110 9.54 5.07 -19.19
C GLY A 110 9.39 5.65 -17.76
N TYR A 111 8.15 5.62 -17.26
CA TYR A 111 7.85 6.02 -15.90
C TYR A 111 8.58 5.12 -14.89
N THR A 112 9.29 5.74 -13.96
CA THR A 112 9.79 5.11 -12.75
C THR A 112 9.23 5.89 -11.57
N PHE A 113 8.61 5.19 -10.62
CA PHE A 113 8.17 5.85 -9.39
C PHE A 113 9.40 6.34 -8.59
N GLY A 114 9.26 7.50 -7.97
CA GLY A 114 10.34 8.11 -7.19
C GLY A 114 10.59 7.39 -5.86
N ASP A 115 11.43 8.01 -5.05
CA ASP A 115 11.74 7.53 -3.71
C ASP A 115 10.50 7.58 -2.80
N THR A 116 10.19 6.44 -2.17
CA THR A 116 9.08 6.28 -1.24
C THR A 116 9.46 6.54 0.22
N GLU A 117 10.74 6.77 0.53
CA GLU A 117 11.20 7.02 1.91
C GLU A 117 10.61 8.30 2.49
N GLY A 118 10.36 9.32 1.66
CA GLY A 118 9.73 10.58 2.08
C GLY A 118 8.23 10.51 2.35
N ILE A 119 7.58 9.36 2.15
CA ILE A 119 6.17 9.17 2.47
C ILE A 119 6.08 8.83 3.96
N ALA A 120 5.62 9.80 4.75
CA ALA A 120 5.49 9.64 6.19
C ALA A 120 4.42 8.59 6.54
N ASP A 121 4.72 7.73 7.51
CA ASP A 121 3.76 6.80 8.06
C ASP A 121 2.77 7.53 8.98
N ASP A 122 1.54 7.02 9.07
CA ASP A 122 0.55 7.54 10.01
C ASP A 122 0.97 7.26 11.46
N VAL A 123 0.46 8.08 12.37
CA VAL A 123 0.82 8.00 13.79
C VAL A 123 -0.08 7.00 14.49
N GLN A 124 0.47 5.89 15.00
CA GLN A 124 -0.27 4.96 15.83
C GLN A 124 -0.54 5.58 17.21
N LEU A 125 -1.80 5.56 17.64
CA LEU A 125 -2.22 6.07 18.94
C LEU A 125 -1.94 5.07 20.03
N GLU A 126 -1.50 5.57 21.20
CA GLU A 126 -1.27 4.76 22.39
C GLU A 126 -2.59 4.50 23.12
N VAL A 127 -3.00 3.23 23.23
CA VAL A 127 -4.09 2.79 24.09
C VAL A 127 -3.53 2.57 25.49
N VAL A 128 -4.01 3.31 26.47
CA VAL A 128 -3.50 3.22 27.87
C VAL A 128 -4.39 2.36 28.77
N LYS A 129 -5.64 2.09 28.35
CA LYS A 129 -6.59 1.28 29.11
C LYS A 129 -7.64 0.69 28.17
N GLY A 130 -8.07 -0.55 28.45
CA GLY A 130 -9.21 -1.18 27.82
C GLY A 130 -10.24 -1.64 28.84
N GLU A 131 -11.53 -1.68 28.44
CA GLU A 131 -12.62 -2.25 29.22
C GLU A 131 -13.47 -3.15 28.32
N ALA A 132 -13.79 -4.35 28.82
CA ALA A 132 -14.66 -5.29 28.14
C ALA A 132 -15.85 -5.67 29.01
N SER A 133 -17.06 -5.76 28.43
CA SER A 133 -18.25 -6.19 29.18
C SER A 133 -18.17 -7.65 29.62
N THR A 134 -17.38 -8.48 28.94
CA THR A 134 -17.13 -9.89 29.25
C THR A 134 -15.77 -10.29 28.72
N ALA A 135 -15.02 -11.14 29.46
CA ALA A 135 -13.73 -11.69 29.03
C ALA A 135 -13.52 -13.07 29.64
N HIS A 136 -12.86 -13.95 28.92
CA HIS A 136 -12.38 -15.21 29.44
C HIS A 136 -11.11 -15.03 30.27
N GLY A 137 -10.92 -15.85 31.28
CA GLY A 137 -9.73 -15.75 32.16
C GLY A 137 -8.44 -15.91 31.38
N GLY A 138 -7.55 -14.92 31.46
CA GLY A 138 -6.28 -14.86 30.74
C GLY A 138 -6.37 -14.33 29.30
N GLU A 139 -7.56 -14.03 28.80
CA GLU A 139 -7.84 -13.48 27.48
C GLU A 139 -8.59 -12.15 27.59
N GLY A 140 -8.12 -11.27 28.50
CA GLY A 140 -8.67 -9.95 28.74
C GLY A 140 -8.43 -8.98 27.57
N ILE A 141 -9.11 -7.83 27.62
CA ILE A 141 -9.05 -6.83 26.52
C ILE A 141 -7.63 -6.32 26.30
N GLU A 142 -6.77 -6.33 27.32
CA GLU A 142 -5.37 -5.94 27.22
C GLU A 142 -4.59 -6.74 26.17
N LYS A 143 -5.07 -7.96 25.84
CA LYS A 143 -4.50 -8.81 24.80
C LYS A 143 -4.79 -8.31 23.37
N SER A 144 -5.71 -7.38 23.22
CA SER A 144 -6.03 -6.79 21.91
C SER A 144 -5.30 -5.47 21.62
N PHE A 145 -4.34 -5.07 22.48
CA PHE A 145 -3.48 -3.91 22.24
C PHE A 145 -2.09 -4.07 22.90
N ASP A 146 -1.63 -5.30 23.06
CA ASP A 146 -0.30 -5.64 23.64
C ASP A 146 0.81 -5.76 22.56
N SER A 147 0.48 -5.55 21.28
CA SER A 147 1.36 -5.69 20.13
C SER A 147 1.83 -7.13 19.86
N ASP A 148 1.15 -8.12 20.41
CA ASP A 148 1.44 -9.54 20.20
C ASP A 148 0.26 -10.24 19.48
N MET A 149 0.39 -10.40 18.18
CA MET A 149 -0.63 -11.06 17.34
C MET A 149 -0.92 -12.52 17.73
N SER A 150 -0.09 -13.13 18.59
CA SER A 150 -0.28 -14.52 19.09
C SER A 150 -1.21 -14.60 20.29
N THR A 151 -1.42 -13.51 21.00
CA THR A 151 -2.39 -13.38 22.08
C THR A 151 -3.74 -12.90 21.54
N ILE A 152 -4.82 -13.10 22.28
CA ILE A 152 -6.18 -12.66 21.89
C ILE A 152 -6.95 -12.13 23.08
N TYR A 153 -7.78 -11.13 22.85
CA TYR A 153 -8.99 -10.94 23.62
C TYR A 153 -10.05 -11.98 23.20
N HIS A 154 -10.77 -12.56 24.16
CA HIS A 154 -11.90 -13.40 23.90
C HIS A 154 -13.02 -13.19 24.94
N SER A 155 -14.28 -13.06 24.50
CA SER A 155 -15.44 -13.03 25.40
C SER A 155 -15.53 -14.34 26.19
N ASN A 156 -16.17 -14.30 27.35
CA ASN A 156 -16.20 -15.47 28.24
C ASN A 156 -16.74 -16.74 27.58
N TYR A 157 -16.19 -17.89 27.94
CA TYR A 157 -16.65 -19.23 27.57
C TYR A 157 -16.29 -20.25 28.65
N PRO A 158 -16.99 -21.43 28.73
CA PRO A 158 -18.16 -21.80 27.96
C PRO A 158 -19.35 -20.93 28.33
N PHE A 159 -20.38 -20.93 27.48
CA PHE A 159 -21.69 -20.32 27.81
C PHE A 159 -22.36 -21.04 28.98
N ALA A 160 -23.10 -20.28 29.78
CA ALA A 160 -23.98 -20.86 30.76
C ALA A 160 -25.11 -21.67 30.08
N GLU A 161 -25.72 -22.61 30.78
CA GLU A 161 -26.84 -23.41 30.24
C GLU A 161 -27.95 -22.51 29.71
N GLY A 162 -28.35 -22.75 28.47
CA GLY A 162 -29.37 -21.97 27.76
C GLY A 162 -28.90 -20.64 27.16
N VAL A 163 -27.64 -20.26 27.33
CA VAL A 163 -27.01 -19.06 26.71
C VAL A 163 -26.29 -19.47 25.44
N THR A 164 -26.58 -18.78 24.33
CA THR A 164 -25.96 -19.03 23.02
C THR A 164 -25.05 -17.92 22.55
N SER A 165 -25.07 -16.76 23.22
CA SER A 165 -24.18 -15.63 22.92
C SER A 165 -24.10 -14.65 24.10
N HIS A 166 -23.11 -13.78 24.11
CA HIS A 166 -22.96 -12.68 25.05
C HIS A 166 -23.33 -11.32 24.43
N TYR A 167 -23.88 -11.31 23.21
CA TYR A 167 -24.17 -10.05 22.53
C TYR A 167 -25.25 -9.22 23.22
N PRO A 168 -25.11 -7.87 23.21
CA PRO A 168 -23.95 -7.14 22.66
C PRO A 168 -22.74 -7.22 23.58
N VAL A 169 -21.55 -7.45 22.99
CA VAL A 169 -20.27 -7.34 23.70
C VAL A 169 -19.72 -5.94 23.48
N MET A 170 -19.37 -5.25 24.58
CA MET A 170 -18.78 -3.92 24.52
C MET A 170 -17.30 -3.96 24.81
N LEU A 171 -16.49 -3.39 23.90
CA LEU A 171 -15.06 -3.16 24.05
C LEU A 171 -14.79 -1.66 23.99
N THR A 172 -14.12 -1.12 25.00
CA THR A 172 -13.79 0.31 25.05
C THR A 172 -12.28 0.46 25.20
N TYR A 173 -11.69 1.27 24.32
CA TYR A 173 -10.26 1.58 24.28
C TYR A 173 -10.07 3.05 24.62
N TYR A 174 -9.28 3.35 25.66
CA TYR A 174 -8.98 4.70 26.11
C TYR A 174 -7.60 5.12 25.64
N PHE A 175 -7.49 6.31 25.08
CA PHE A 175 -6.25 6.86 24.56
C PHE A 175 -5.49 7.63 25.63
N LYS A 176 -4.19 7.80 25.37
CA LYS A 176 -3.33 8.66 26.17
C LYS A 176 -3.87 10.09 26.19
N GLU A 177 -3.66 10.78 27.32
CA GLU A 177 -3.98 12.21 27.43
C GLU A 177 -3.26 13.03 26.34
N ASN A 178 -3.93 14.07 25.84
CA ASN A 178 -3.46 14.93 24.75
C ASN A 178 -3.31 14.22 23.40
N THR A 179 -4.06 13.16 23.14
CA THR A 179 -4.21 12.63 21.79
C THR A 179 -5.01 13.62 20.95
N GLU A 180 -4.41 14.16 19.88
CA GLU A 180 -4.99 15.28 19.14
C GLU A 180 -6.00 14.84 18.07
N ALA A 181 -5.81 13.68 17.44
CA ALA A 181 -6.63 13.23 16.33
C ALA A 181 -6.77 11.71 16.26
N LEU A 182 -7.87 11.24 15.65
CA LEU A 182 -8.08 9.85 15.28
C LEU A 182 -8.79 9.83 13.92
N ASP A 183 -8.20 9.15 12.94
CA ASP A 183 -8.71 9.06 11.57
C ASP A 183 -9.22 7.68 11.19
N TYR A 184 -8.64 6.62 11.76
CA TYR A 184 -9.06 5.25 11.47
C TYR A 184 -8.53 4.28 12.53
N PHE A 185 -9.08 3.05 12.51
CA PHE A 185 -8.53 1.92 13.25
C PHE A 185 -8.49 0.65 12.40
N ILE A 186 -7.68 -0.32 12.83
CA ILE A 186 -7.55 -1.62 12.19
C ILE A 186 -7.88 -2.70 13.21
N TYR A 187 -8.84 -3.56 12.86
CA TYR A 187 -9.16 -4.78 13.57
C TYR A 187 -8.39 -5.95 12.97
N TYR A 188 -7.66 -6.65 13.81
CA TYR A 188 -6.99 -7.90 13.46
C TYR A 188 -7.72 -9.06 14.13
N PRO A 189 -8.36 -9.95 13.37
CA PRO A 189 -8.97 -11.15 13.91
C PRO A 189 -7.89 -12.10 14.43
N ARG A 190 -8.30 -13.09 15.21
CA ARG A 190 -7.39 -14.14 15.67
C ARG A 190 -6.73 -14.87 14.49
N ILE A 191 -5.43 -15.21 14.64
CA ILE A 191 -4.64 -15.86 13.56
C ILE A 191 -4.98 -17.34 13.36
N SER A 192 -5.64 -17.98 14.32
CA SER A 192 -6.00 -19.39 14.28
C SER A 192 -7.48 -19.61 14.65
N GLY A 193 -8.20 -20.29 13.80
CA GLY A 193 -9.64 -20.48 13.97
C GLY A 193 -10.42 -19.19 13.67
N SER A 194 -11.73 -19.21 13.94
CA SER A 194 -12.63 -18.08 13.63
C SER A 194 -13.58 -17.72 14.76
N ASN A 195 -13.59 -18.47 15.86
CA ASN A 195 -14.52 -18.20 16.97
C ASN A 195 -14.37 -16.76 17.48
N GLY A 196 -15.47 -16.03 17.45
CA GLY A 196 -15.52 -14.66 17.92
C GLY A 196 -15.05 -13.62 16.91
N ASN A 197 -14.70 -13.97 15.67
CA ASN A 197 -14.49 -12.96 14.64
C ASN A 197 -15.74 -12.07 14.57
N PHE A 198 -15.52 -10.74 14.55
CA PHE A 198 -16.60 -9.75 14.59
C PHE A 198 -17.46 -9.84 13.33
N GLY A 199 -18.77 -9.74 13.52
CA GLY A 199 -19.75 -9.50 12.46
C GLY A 199 -20.19 -8.05 12.49
N GLU A 200 -21.42 -7.81 12.92
CA GLU A 200 -22.02 -6.48 12.98
C GLU A 200 -21.53 -5.72 14.22
N VAL A 201 -21.01 -4.51 14.04
CA VAL A 201 -20.46 -3.69 15.12
C VAL A 201 -20.95 -2.25 14.99
N GLU A 202 -21.44 -1.68 16.10
CA GLU A 202 -21.65 -0.24 16.22
C GLU A 202 -20.40 0.41 16.81
N ILE A 203 -19.99 1.55 16.23
CA ILE A 203 -18.81 2.28 16.65
C ILE A 203 -19.22 3.60 17.28
N GLN A 204 -18.74 3.83 18.50
CA GLN A 204 -18.98 5.06 19.26
C GLN A 204 -17.65 5.69 19.65
N VAL A 205 -17.62 7.02 19.73
CA VAL A 205 -16.47 7.80 20.22
C VAL A 205 -16.87 8.69 21.38
N SER A 206 -15.88 8.95 22.25
CA SER A 206 -15.90 10.00 23.27
C SER A 206 -14.72 10.93 23.01
N THR A 207 -14.95 12.24 23.10
CA THR A 207 -13.92 13.27 22.90
C THR A 207 -13.80 14.18 24.11
N GLU A 208 -12.87 15.13 24.11
CA GLU A 208 -12.80 16.15 25.16
C GLU A 208 -14.05 17.03 25.16
N GLU A 209 -14.54 17.41 23.98
CA GLU A 209 -15.69 18.30 23.81
C GLU A 209 -17.00 17.55 24.10
N HIS A 210 -17.10 16.28 23.69
CA HIS A 210 -18.26 15.41 23.87
C HIS A 210 -17.86 14.16 24.66
N PRO A 211 -17.86 14.24 26.03
CA PRO A 211 -17.42 13.12 26.88
C PRO A 211 -18.37 11.92 26.88
N ALA A 212 -19.63 12.10 26.49
CA ALA A 212 -20.56 10.99 26.27
C ALA A 212 -20.18 10.22 25.01
N PHE A 213 -20.41 8.90 25.00
CA PHE A 213 -20.22 8.10 23.80
C PHE A 213 -21.33 8.36 22.79
N GLU A 214 -20.94 8.74 21.58
CA GLU A 214 -21.85 9.01 20.46
C GLU A 214 -21.50 8.11 19.28
N SER A 215 -22.51 7.59 18.56
CA SER A 215 -22.31 6.84 17.34
C SER A 215 -21.76 7.73 16.23
N VAL A 216 -20.72 7.27 15.54
CA VAL A 216 -19.96 8.06 14.55
C VAL A 216 -20.36 7.78 13.12
N THR A 217 -21.29 6.88 12.88
CA THR A 217 -21.80 6.55 11.54
C THR A 217 -23.31 6.77 11.50
N ASN A 218 -23.83 7.23 10.37
CA ASN A 218 -25.26 7.27 10.11
C ASN A 218 -25.86 5.86 10.07
N GLU A 219 -25.04 4.85 9.78
CA GLU A 219 -25.33 3.44 9.92
C GLU A 219 -24.79 2.98 11.28
N THR A 220 -25.71 2.56 12.15
CA THR A 220 -25.37 2.10 13.51
C THR A 220 -24.63 0.74 13.52
N ASN A 221 -24.40 0.14 12.35
CA ASN A 221 -23.81 -1.18 12.23
C ASN A 221 -22.80 -1.22 11.07
N PHE A 222 -21.56 -1.52 11.39
CA PHE A 222 -20.51 -1.80 10.42
C PHE A 222 -20.27 -3.32 10.40
N ASP A 223 -20.38 -3.96 9.26
CA ASP A 223 -20.19 -5.41 9.14
C ASP A 223 -18.72 -5.74 8.87
N PHE A 224 -18.05 -6.34 9.86
CA PHE A 224 -16.70 -6.89 9.73
C PHE A 224 -16.67 -8.19 8.93
N GLY A 225 -17.83 -8.71 8.53
CA GLY A 225 -17.98 -9.89 7.67
C GLY A 225 -17.69 -11.23 8.33
N SER A 226 -17.23 -11.26 9.58
CA SER A 226 -16.87 -12.48 10.37
C SER A 226 -16.02 -13.54 9.66
N LYS A 227 -15.41 -13.21 8.52
CA LYS A 227 -14.63 -14.10 7.64
C LYS A 227 -13.14 -14.21 8.01
N GLY A 228 -12.70 -13.58 9.09
CA GLY A 228 -11.29 -13.56 9.49
C GLY A 228 -10.41 -12.61 8.68
N ALA A 229 -11.00 -11.65 7.98
CA ALA A 229 -10.27 -10.59 7.32
C ALA A 229 -9.76 -9.55 8.32
N VAL A 230 -8.61 -8.96 8.05
CA VAL A 230 -8.16 -7.73 8.70
C VAL A 230 -9.02 -6.59 8.16
N VAL A 231 -9.68 -5.85 9.04
CA VAL A 231 -10.62 -4.79 8.66
C VAL A 231 -10.11 -3.42 9.09
N SER A 232 -10.03 -2.49 8.14
CA SER A 232 -9.78 -1.07 8.42
C SER A 232 -11.10 -0.30 8.39
N PHE A 233 -11.35 0.48 9.44
CA PHE A 233 -12.47 1.39 9.51
C PHE A 233 -11.95 2.83 9.53
N SER A 234 -12.34 3.63 8.55
CA SER A 234 -12.02 5.07 8.47
C SER A 234 -13.22 5.88 8.92
N PHE A 235 -12.98 6.87 9.77
CA PHE A 235 -14.00 7.86 10.11
C PHE A 235 -14.20 8.82 8.95
N ASP A 236 -15.43 9.27 8.71
CA ASP A 236 -15.75 10.21 7.63
C ASP A 236 -15.02 11.55 7.82
N ASN A 237 -14.84 11.94 9.07
CA ASN A 237 -14.07 13.13 9.46
C ASN A 237 -13.08 12.75 10.56
N THR A 238 -11.94 13.45 10.62
CA THR A 238 -11.00 13.34 11.72
C THR A 238 -11.68 13.62 13.04
N ILE A 239 -11.67 12.66 13.96
CA ILE A 239 -12.15 12.84 15.33
C ILE A 239 -11.10 13.66 16.08
N GLN A 240 -11.48 14.87 16.51
CA GLN A 240 -10.61 15.76 17.24
C GLN A 240 -10.58 15.41 18.73
N LYS A 241 -9.39 15.40 19.32
CA LYS A 241 -9.16 15.14 20.75
C LYS A 241 -9.92 13.93 21.29
N PRO A 242 -9.74 12.74 20.66
CA PRO A 242 -10.43 11.53 21.08
C PRO A 242 -9.97 11.11 22.48
N LYS A 243 -10.93 10.73 23.34
CA LYS A 243 -10.66 10.12 24.66
C LYS A 243 -10.77 8.61 24.60
N ALA A 244 -11.78 8.12 23.89
CA ALA A 244 -12.01 6.68 23.76
C ALA A 244 -12.81 6.32 22.51
N VAL A 245 -12.60 5.08 22.04
CA VAL A 245 -13.47 4.40 21.07
C VAL A 245 -14.14 3.23 21.78
N ARG A 246 -15.45 3.05 21.54
CA ARG A 246 -16.22 1.90 21.99
C ARG A 246 -16.77 1.16 20.80
N LEU A 247 -16.52 -0.16 20.76
CA LEU A 247 -17.13 -1.08 19.83
C LEU A 247 -18.25 -1.85 20.56
N ILE A 248 -19.44 -1.84 19.98
CA ILE A 248 -20.59 -2.63 20.44
C ILE A 248 -20.80 -3.74 19.42
N ILE A 249 -20.24 -4.91 19.72
CA ILE A 249 -20.30 -6.09 18.84
C ILE A 249 -21.67 -6.73 19.00
N LYS A 250 -22.48 -6.73 17.94
CA LYS A 250 -23.87 -7.22 17.90
C LYS A 250 -23.97 -8.63 17.35
N SER A 251 -22.99 -9.05 16.54
CA SER A 251 -22.88 -10.41 16.02
C SER A 251 -21.43 -10.82 15.77
N GLY A 252 -21.21 -12.11 15.59
CA GLY A 252 -19.88 -12.68 15.28
C GLY A 252 -19.93 -14.21 15.24
N VAL A 253 -18.80 -14.83 15.00
CA VAL A 253 -18.74 -16.28 14.80
C VAL A 253 -18.99 -17.03 16.10
N ASN A 254 -19.93 -17.96 16.06
CA ASN A 254 -20.30 -18.87 17.17
C ASN A 254 -20.73 -18.16 18.48
N GLY A 255 -21.31 -16.96 18.38
CA GLY A 255 -21.85 -16.26 19.56
C GLY A 255 -20.80 -15.58 20.43
N HIS A 256 -19.53 -15.55 20.02
CA HIS A 256 -18.40 -14.97 20.73
C HIS A 256 -17.90 -13.67 20.09
N ALA A 257 -17.06 -12.93 20.85
CA ALA A 257 -16.25 -11.84 20.33
C ALA A 257 -14.77 -12.10 20.64
N SER A 258 -13.91 -12.01 19.65
CA SER A 258 -12.45 -12.15 19.82
C SER A 258 -11.69 -11.21 18.91
N CYS A 259 -10.49 -10.82 19.34
CA CYS A 259 -9.62 -9.89 18.64
C CYS A 259 -8.16 -10.21 18.98
N ALA A 260 -7.30 -10.34 17.97
CA ALA A 260 -5.86 -10.42 18.22
C ALA A 260 -5.30 -9.03 18.52
N GLU A 261 -5.59 -8.03 17.65
CA GLU A 261 -5.13 -6.66 17.84
C GLU A 261 -6.15 -5.64 17.35
N MET A 262 -6.19 -4.50 18.05
CA MET A 262 -6.86 -3.26 17.65
C MET A 262 -5.83 -2.15 17.61
N LYS A 263 -5.59 -1.56 16.44
CA LYS A 263 -4.66 -0.46 16.28
C LYS A 263 -5.39 0.79 15.81
N PHE A 264 -5.12 1.90 16.44
CA PHE A 264 -5.76 3.19 16.17
C PHE A 264 -4.75 4.17 15.61
N PHE A 265 -5.14 5.02 14.66
CA PHE A 265 -4.21 5.87 13.92
C PHE A 265 -4.77 7.28 13.69
N ALA A 266 -3.87 8.25 13.74
CA ALA A 266 -4.04 9.56 13.15
C ALA A 266 -3.23 9.67 11.87
N ARG A 267 -3.74 10.37 10.85
CA ARG A 267 -2.94 10.73 9.67
C ARG A 267 -1.79 11.61 10.10
N ASN A 268 -0.63 11.40 9.52
CA ASN A 268 0.53 12.22 9.84
C ASN A 268 0.30 13.65 9.31
N PRO A 269 0.26 14.68 10.20
CA PRO A 269 0.04 16.06 9.76
C PRO A 269 1.20 16.62 8.92
N GLU A 270 2.40 16.03 9.05
CA GLU A 270 3.57 16.35 8.22
C GLU A 270 3.57 15.55 6.90
N GLY A 271 2.52 14.76 6.62
CA GLY A 271 2.34 14.00 5.40
C GLY A 271 2.01 14.91 4.21
N PHE A 272 2.18 14.37 3.01
CA PHE A 272 1.77 15.06 1.78
C PHE A 272 0.24 15.21 1.74
N ASP A 273 -0.22 16.45 1.55
CA ASP A 273 -1.63 16.71 1.22
C ASP A 273 -1.85 16.59 -0.30
N PRO A 274 -2.56 15.54 -0.77
CA PRO A 274 -2.86 15.36 -2.19
C PRO A 274 -3.52 16.57 -2.85
N LEU A 275 -4.37 17.30 -2.14
CA LEU A 275 -5.14 18.42 -2.68
C LEU A 275 -4.27 19.66 -3.00
N THR A 276 -3.01 19.65 -2.58
CA THR A 276 -2.04 20.70 -2.97
C THR A 276 -1.71 20.67 -4.46
N LEU A 277 -1.67 19.49 -5.07
CA LEU A 277 -1.32 19.30 -6.49
C LEU A 277 -2.43 18.62 -7.31
N PHE A 278 -3.25 17.77 -6.68
CA PHE A 278 -4.21 16.90 -7.36
C PHE A 278 -5.66 17.27 -7.06
N THR A 279 -6.58 16.78 -7.87
CA THR A 279 -8.02 17.06 -7.75
C THR A 279 -8.68 16.32 -6.58
N ASP A 280 -8.10 15.18 -6.17
CA ASP A 280 -8.63 14.33 -5.12
C ASP A 280 -7.50 13.50 -4.43
N VAL A 281 -7.87 12.78 -3.40
CA VAL A 281 -6.94 11.97 -2.58
C VAL A 281 -6.30 10.80 -3.31
N THR A 282 -6.81 10.44 -4.50
CA THR A 282 -6.21 9.37 -5.32
C THR A 282 -5.01 9.84 -6.12
N CYS A 283 -4.73 11.14 -6.15
CA CYS A 283 -3.69 11.73 -7.00
C CYS A 283 -3.81 11.28 -8.48
N SER A 284 -5.03 11.00 -8.96
CA SER A 284 -5.26 10.46 -10.30
C SER A 284 -5.25 11.53 -11.39
N LYS A 285 -5.36 12.80 -11.02
CA LYS A 285 -5.40 13.94 -11.95
C LYS A 285 -4.86 15.20 -11.29
N LEU A 286 -4.03 15.95 -12.01
CA LEU A 286 -3.61 17.28 -11.59
C LEU A 286 -4.78 18.27 -11.57
N ARG A 287 -4.73 19.23 -10.66
CA ARG A 287 -5.57 20.43 -10.72
C ARG A 287 -5.19 21.25 -11.96
N SER A 288 -6.15 21.94 -12.52
CA SER A 288 -5.97 22.71 -13.78
C SER A 288 -5.08 23.95 -13.63
N ASP A 289 -4.84 24.41 -12.40
CA ASP A 289 -4.02 25.58 -12.07
C ASP A 289 -2.55 25.24 -11.75
N ILE A 290 -2.16 23.96 -11.80
CA ILE A 290 -0.81 23.53 -11.44
C ILE A 290 0.19 23.89 -12.52
N THR A 291 1.27 24.55 -12.09
CA THR A 291 2.42 24.92 -12.94
C THR A 291 3.66 24.08 -12.60
N GLU A 292 4.65 24.10 -13.49
CA GLU A 292 5.91 23.40 -13.26
C GLU A 292 6.65 23.93 -12.04
N GLU A 293 6.56 25.24 -11.77
CA GLU A 293 7.16 25.89 -10.59
C GLU A 293 6.51 25.36 -9.29
N MET A 294 5.20 25.21 -9.27
CA MET A 294 4.49 24.63 -8.12
C MET A 294 4.90 23.18 -7.87
N ILE A 295 5.08 22.39 -8.93
CA ILE A 295 5.58 21.02 -8.84
C ILE A 295 7.03 21.02 -8.32
N LYS A 296 7.89 21.89 -8.83
CA LYS A 296 9.29 22.01 -8.37
C LYS A 296 9.38 22.40 -6.89
N ALA A 297 8.46 23.21 -6.41
CA ALA A 297 8.38 23.61 -5.00
C ALA A 297 7.90 22.48 -4.06
N CYS A 298 7.26 21.43 -4.58
CA CYS A 298 6.85 20.29 -3.78
C CYS A 298 8.06 19.60 -3.13
N THR A 299 8.02 19.43 -1.81
CA THR A 299 9.11 18.84 -1.02
C THR A 299 9.07 17.30 -0.96
N TYR A 300 8.00 16.69 -1.46
CA TYR A 300 7.80 15.24 -1.47
C TYR A 300 8.21 14.64 -2.84
N PRO A 301 9.38 14.00 -2.96
CA PRO A 301 9.95 13.57 -4.25
C PRO A 301 9.02 12.64 -5.03
N PHE A 302 8.34 11.72 -4.33
CA PHE A 302 7.43 10.76 -4.95
C PHE A 302 6.25 11.43 -5.66
N PHE A 303 5.54 12.33 -4.97
CA PHE A 303 4.38 13.03 -5.52
C PHE A 303 4.77 14.08 -6.56
N LYS A 304 5.89 14.75 -6.34
CA LYS A 304 6.52 15.66 -7.30
C LYS A 304 6.77 14.95 -8.64
N ASN A 305 7.29 13.72 -8.60
CA ASN A 305 7.56 12.93 -9.79
C ASN A 305 6.26 12.55 -10.54
N ILE A 306 5.25 12.06 -9.83
CA ILE A 306 3.93 11.75 -10.42
C ILE A 306 3.35 13.00 -11.11
N ALA A 307 3.31 14.11 -10.37
CA ALA A 307 2.77 15.38 -10.87
C ALA A 307 3.52 15.87 -12.12
N TYR A 308 4.85 15.71 -12.15
CA TYR A 308 5.65 16.11 -13.30
C TYR A 308 5.37 15.27 -14.54
N TYR A 309 5.28 13.93 -14.39
CA TYR A 309 4.89 13.05 -15.50
C TYR A 309 3.48 13.35 -16.02
N MET A 310 2.54 13.65 -15.12
CA MET A 310 1.18 14.07 -15.51
C MET A 310 1.17 15.41 -16.23
N LEU A 311 1.94 16.41 -15.77
CA LEU A 311 2.05 17.71 -16.43
C LEU A 311 2.62 17.61 -17.85
N LYS A 312 3.54 16.67 -18.07
CA LYS A 312 4.14 16.40 -19.39
C LYS A 312 3.33 15.42 -20.25
N ASP A 313 2.16 15.00 -19.80
CA ASP A 313 1.31 13.99 -20.47
C ASP A 313 2.05 12.67 -20.77
N LYS A 314 2.87 12.25 -19.82
CA LYS A 314 3.72 11.06 -19.88
C LYS A 314 3.46 10.06 -18.76
N TYR A 315 2.50 10.34 -17.87
CA TYR A 315 2.15 9.40 -16.81
C TYR A 315 1.41 8.19 -17.40
N PRO A 316 1.90 6.94 -17.18
CA PRO A 316 1.27 5.74 -17.71
C PRO A 316 0.08 5.35 -16.83
N ALA A 317 -1.08 5.94 -17.07
CA ALA A 317 -2.29 5.73 -16.27
C ALA A 317 -2.90 4.33 -16.44
N ASP A 318 -2.66 3.69 -17.58
CA ASP A 318 -3.19 2.35 -17.88
C ASP A 318 -2.78 1.34 -16.81
N PHE A 319 -3.75 0.57 -16.30
CA PHE A 319 -3.65 -0.36 -15.16
C PHE A 319 -3.34 0.30 -13.81
N ARG A 320 -2.77 1.52 -13.80
CA ARG A 320 -2.45 2.21 -12.54
C ARG A 320 -3.63 2.93 -11.92
N ILE A 321 -4.51 3.49 -12.74
CA ILE A 321 -5.68 4.25 -12.27
C ILE A 321 -6.93 3.59 -12.83
N ALA A 322 -7.79 3.10 -11.93
CA ALA A 322 -9.06 2.48 -12.32
C ALA A 322 -10.12 2.64 -11.24
N ASP A 323 -11.37 2.56 -11.66
CA ASP A 323 -12.52 2.43 -10.77
C ASP A 323 -12.82 0.92 -10.61
N PHE A 324 -12.97 0.48 -9.36
CA PHE A 324 -13.19 -0.92 -8.99
C PHE A 324 -14.60 -1.08 -8.46
N LYS A 325 -15.33 -1.97 -9.12
CA LYS A 325 -16.73 -2.25 -8.76
C LYS A 325 -16.83 -3.31 -7.66
N PRO A 326 -17.91 -3.27 -6.86
CA PRO A 326 -18.21 -4.34 -5.93
C PRO A 326 -18.66 -5.62 -6.63
N TYR A 327 -18.40 -6.75 -5.99
CA TYR A 327 -18.96 -8.05 -6.34
C TYR A 327 -19.72 -8.63 -5.16
N GLN A 328 -20.74 -9.44 -5.42
CA GLN A 328 -21.40 -10.20 -4.35
C GLN A 328 -20.39 -11.20 -3.77
N HIS A 329 -20.38 -11.34 -2.42
CA HIS A 329 -19.44 -12.26 -1.79
C HIS A 329 -19.71 -13.69 -2.28
N PRO A 330 -18.68 -14.41 -2.79
CA PRO A 330 -18.85 -15.73 -3.42
C PRO A 330 -19.49 -16.80 -2.52
N ASP A 331 -19.38 -16.66 -1.19
CA ASP A 331 -20.05 -17.56 -0.23
C ASP A 331 -21.58 -17.55 -0.37
N ILE A 332 -22.15 -16.45 -0.81
CA ILE A 332 -23.61 -16.35 -1.00
C ILE A 332 -24.02 -17.32 -2.10
N GLN A 333 -23.36 -17.23 -3.25
CA GLN A 333 -23.63 -18.13 -4.37
C GLN A 333 -23.26 -19.59 -4.05
N ALA A 334 -22.14 -19.80 -3.36
CA ALA A 334 -21.72 -21.13 -2.90
C ALA A 334 -22.78 -21.77 -1.97
N THR A 335 -23.37 -20.97 -1.08
CA THR A 335 -24.45 -21.42 -0.19
C THR A 335 -25.70 -21.81 -0.98
N ILE A 336 -26.09 -21.00 -1.96
CA ILE A 336 -27.26 -21.26 -2.83
C ILE A 336 -27.03 -22.56 -3.62
N ASN A 337 -25.87 -22.71 -4.22
CA ASN A 337 -25.51 -23.84 -5.07
C ASN A 337 -25.09 -25.10 -4.27
N LYS A 338 -24.96 -24.99 -2.93
CA LYS A 338 -24.42 -26.07 -2.05
C LYS A 338 -23.04 -26.56 -2.49
N THR A 339 -22.17 -25.62 -2.91
CA THR A 339 -20.79 -25.86 -3.33
C THR A 339 -19.80 -25.21 -2.35
N GLY A 340 -18.50 -25.43 -2.57
CA GLY A 340 -17.47 -24.64 -1.90
C GLY A 340 -17.38 -23.23 -2.49
N THR A 341 -16.81 -22.30 -1.74
CA THR A 341 -16.51 -20.95 -2.23
C THR A 341 -15.46 -21.02 -3.32
N TYR A 342 -15.72 -20.36 -4.45
CA TYR A 342 -14.77 -20.23 -5.55
C TYR A 342 -13.70 -19.18 -5.26
N SER A 343 -12.77 -19.05 -6.20
CA SER A 343 -11.69 -18.06 -6.11
C SER A 343 -12.22 -16.63 -5.94
N LEU A 344 -11.52 -15.84 -5.13
CA LEU A 344 -11.83 -14.44 -4.84
C LEU A 344 -10.92 -13.49 -5.66
N LEU A 345 -10.77 -13.70 -6.97
CA LEU A 345 -9.88 -12.90 -7.84
C LEU A 345 -10.66 -11.97 -8.78
N ASP A 346 -11.77 -11.39 -8.31
CA ASP A 346 -12.75 -10.71 -9.17
C ASP A 346 -12.23 -9.41 -9.81
N ASN A 347 -11.45 -8.62 -9.14
CA ASN A 347 -10.95 -7.33 -9.63
C ASN A 347 -9.44 -7.38 -9.91
N PRO A 348 -8.98 -7.94 -11.03
CA PRO A 348 -7.57 -7.91 -11.39
C PRO A 348 -7.12 -6.46 -11.63
N THR A 349 -5.97 -6.09 -11.09
CA THR A 349 -5.43 -4.74 -11.24
C THR A 349 -4.46 -4.62 -12.42
N GLY A 350 -3.87 -5.72 -12.83
CA GLY A 350 -2.75 -5.73 -13.77
C GLY A 350 -1.45 -5.22 -13.14
N ILE A 351 -1.38 -5.13 -11.81
CA ILE A 351 -0.17 -4.75 -11.08
C ILE A 351 0.46 -5.96 -10.43
N PHE A 352 1.77 -6.02 -10.50
CA PHE A 352 2.63 -7.02 -9.86
C PHE A 352 3.50 -6.34 -8.81
N VAL A 353 3.73 -7.01 -7.69
CA VAL A 353 4.63 -6.57 -6.62
C VAL A 353 5.63 -7.67 -6.27
N LYS A 354 6.87 -7.29 -5.91
CA LYS A 354 7.89 -8.22 -5.39
C LYS A 354 7.79 -8.33 -3.88
N ALA A 355 8.23 -9.46 -3.33
CA ALA A 355 8.38 -9.59 -1.89
C ALA A 355 9.40 -8.56 -1.36
N GLY A 356 9.03 -7.85 -0.29
CA GLY A 356 9.81 -6.75 0.32
C GLY A 356 9.70 -5.41 -0.42
N GLU A 357 8.94 -5.32 -1.50
CA GLU A 357 8.72 -4.06 -2.23
C GLU A 357 7.67 -3.20 -1.52
N THR A 358 7.92 -1.89 -1.46
CA THR A 358 6.95 -0.91 -0.96
C THR A 358 5.96 -0.54 -2.06
N LEU A 359 4.69 -0.87 -1.83
CA LEU A 359 3.58 -0.52 -2.69
C LEU A 359 2.89 0.74 -2.14
N ILE A 360 2.73 1.75 -2.98
CA ILE A 360 1.97 2.96 -2.69
C ILE A 360 0.67 2.90 -3.46
N VAL A 361 -0.43 2.88 -2.72
CA VAL A 361 -1.79 2.79 -3.24
C VAL A 361 -2.61 3.93 -2.69
N MET A 362 -3.20 4.71 -3.56
CA MET A 362 -4.06 5.83 -3.20
C MET A 362 -5.50 5.44 -3.50
N VAL A 363 -6.34 5.50 -2.49
CA VAL A 363 -7.71 4.99 -2.51
C VAL A 363 -8.67 6.16 -2.34
N GLY A 364 -9.68 6.23 -3.19
CA GLY A 364 -10.77 7.19 -3.10
C GLY A 364 -11.70 6.91 -1.91
N GLU A 365 -12.85 7.56 -1.92
CA GLU A 365 -13.89 7.32 -0.93
C GLU A 365 -14.34 5.86 -0.97
N THR A 366 -14.32 5.18 0.17
CA THR A 366 -14.73 3.78 0.29
C THR A 366 -16.22 3.61 0.58
N HIS A 367 -16.95 4.71 0.76
CA HIS A 367 -18.38 4.73 1.09
C HIS A 367 -18.74 3.84 2.29
N GLY A 368 -17.84 3.77 3.28
CA GLY A 368 -17.99 2.91 4.46
C GLY A 368 -17.81 1.42 4.17
N GLN A 369 -17.38 1.04 2.98
CA GLN A 369 -17.17 -0.36 2.61
C GLN A 369 -15.76 -0.83 2.95
N HIS A 370 -15.63 -2.12 3.22
CA HIS A 370 -14.35 -2.76 3.45
C HIS A 370 -13.71 -3.20 2.13
N LEU A 371 -12.53 -2.66 1.86
CA LEU A 371 -11.70 -3.05 0.72
C LEU A 371 -10.35 -3.59 1.21
N SER A 372 -9.83 -4.56 0.47
CA SER A 372 -8.45 -5.02 0.68
C SER A 372 -7.75 -5.32 -0.64
N LEU A 373 -6.42 -5.35 -0.61
CA LEU A 373 -5.61 -5.92 -1.67
C LEU A 373 -5.29 -7.37 -1.34
N ARG A 374 -5.40 -8.24 -2.32
CA ARG A 374 -4.86 -9.59 -2.26
C ARG A 374 -3.66 -9.69 -3.19
N VAL A 375 -2.50 -10.01 -2.64
CA VAL A 375 -1.29 -10.36 -3.39
C VAL A 375 -1.27 -11.88 -3.54
N GLN A 376 -1.36 -12.36 -4.78
CA GLN A 376 -1.51 -13.76 -5.12
C GLN A 376 -0.26 -14.30 -5.80
N ASP A 377 0.50 -15.14 -5.10
CA ASP A 377 1.64 -15.86 -5.68
C ASP A 377 1.18 -17.21 -6.24
N MET A 378 1.01 -17.29 -7.56
CA MET A 378 0.63 -18.51 -8.27
C MET A 378 1.81 -19.47 -8.46
N ASP A 379 3.04 -19.04 -8.24
CA ASP A 379 4.30 -19.75 -8.52
C ASP A 379 4.68 -20.70 -7.37
N THR A 380 3.72 -21.46 -6.85
CA THR A 380 3.96 -22.40 -5.76
C THR A 380 4.16 -23.80 -6.29
N PRO A 381 5.39 -24.36 -6.27
CA PRO A 381 5.64 -25.70 -6.76
C PRO A 381 4.84 -26.76 -5.98
N ASN A 382 4.16 -27.63 -6.69
CA ASN A 382 3.40 -28.77 -6.15
C ASN A 382 2.28 -28.41 -5.17
N ALA A 383 1.79 -27.17 -5.19
CA ALA A 383 0.68 -26.71 -4.36
C ALA A 383 -0.37 -25.99 -5.19
N ASP A 384 -1.56 -25.83 -4.62
CA ASP A 384 -2.58 -24.94 -5.13
C ASP A 384 -2.13 -23.49 -4.91
N GLY A 385 -1.70 -22.83 -5.98
CA GLY A 385 -1.25 -21.43 -5.93
C GLY A 385 -2.30 -20.48 -5.37
N PHE A 386 -3.59 -20.80 -5.46
CA PHE A 386 -4.67 -19.97 -4.91
C PHE A 386 -4.62 -19.80 -3.40
N ASN A 387 -4.02 -20.73 -2.67
CA ASN A 387 -3.83 -20.64 -1.22
C ASN A 387 -2.57 -19.86 -0.83
N ASN A 388 -1.67 -19.53 -1.77
CA ASN A 388 -0.47 -18.77 -1.51
C ASN A 388 -0.70 -17.27 -1.71
N SER A 389 -1.45 -16.66 -0.82
CA SER A 389 -1.77 -15.24 -0.88
C SER A 389 -1.54 -14.54 0.46
N ILE A 390 -1.56 -13.21 0.42
CA ILE A 390 -1.63 -12.34 1.59
C ILE A 390 -2.56 -11.17 1.26
N SER A 391 -3.31 -10.69 2.25
CA SER A 391 -4.22 -9.57 2.07
C SER A 391 -3.83 -8.39 2.96
N TYR A 392 -4.03 -7.18 2.44
CA TYR A 392 -3.78 -5.91 3.12
C TYR A 392 -5.05 -5.07 3.05
N SER A 393 -5.56 -4.65 4.21
CA SER A 393 -6.72 -3.76 4.27
C SER A 393 -6.39 -2.40 3.65
N LEU A 394 -7.35 -1.81 2.92
CA LEU A 394 -7.24 -0.48 2.34
C LEU A 394 -8.10 0.52 3.08
N ARG A 395 -7.63 1.76 3.12
CA ARG A 395 -8.36 2.93 3.62
C ARG A 395 -8.32 4.07 2.61
N THR A 396 -9.27 4.99 2.68
CA THR A 396 -9.26 6.23 1.89
C THR A 396 -7.94 7.00 2.08
N GLY A 397 -7.39 7.51 1.00
CA GLY A 397 -6.11 8.23 0.97
C GLY A 397 -4.91 7.32 0.68
N ILE A 398 -3.74 7.71 1.16
CA ILE A 398 -2.46 7.06 0.85
C ILE A 398 -2.26 5.83 1.73
N ASN A 399 -2.08 4.67 1.10
CA ASN A 399 -1.71 3.42 1.74
C ASN A 399 -0.28 3.05 1.35
N LYS A 400 0.61 2.91 2.33
CA LYS A 400 1.99 2.45 2.16
C LYS A 400 2.09 1.03 2.69
N ILE A 401 2.33 0.08 1.81
CA ILE A 401 2.30 -1.35 2.11
C ILE A 401 3.63 -1.98 1.72
N VAL A 402 4.32 -2.63 2.66
CA VAL A 402 5.47 -3.47 2.34
C VAL A 402 4.95 -4.88 2.10
N SER A 403 5.00 -5.35 0.87
CA SER A 403 4.47 -6.67 0.53
C SER A 403 5.38 -7.79 1.04
N GLU A 404 4.84 -8.70 1.83
CA GLU A 404 5.58 -9.87 2.31
C GLU A 404 5.74 -10.94 1.24
N LYS A 405 4.87 -10.95 0.23
CA LYS A 405 4.88 -11.89 -0.89
C LYS A 405 5.03 -11.17 -2.22
N LYS A 406 5.53 -11.89 -3.22
CA LYS A 406 5.43 -11.48 -4.62
C LYS A 406 4.07 -11.93 -5.19
N GLY A 407 3.59 -11.28 -6.23
CA GLY A 407 2.46 -11.78 -7.01
C GLY A 407 1.65 -10.69 -7.69
N LEU A 408 0.61 -11.15 -8.39
CA LEU A 408 -0.41 -10.29 -8.97
C LEU A 408 -1.33 -9.74 -7.88
N ILE A 409 -1.81 -8.53 -8.09
CA ILE A 409 -2.66 -7.83 -7.13
C ILE A 409 -4.10 -7.82 -7.61
N TYR A 410 -5.01 -8.13 -6.68
CA TYR A 410 -6.47 -8.09 -6.88
C TYR A 410 -7.10 -7.19 -5.82
N VAL A 411 -8.11 -6.40 -6.20
CA VAL A 411 -8.90 -5.62 -5.26
C VAL A 411 -10.06 -6.46 -4.76
N MET A 412 -10.07 -6.75 -3.48
CA MET A 412 -11.13 -7.48 -2.81
C MET A 412 -12.19 -6.48 -2.35
N TYR A 413 -13.24 -6.33 -3.16
CA TYR A 413 -14.39 -5.49 -2.87
C TYR A 413 -15.66 -6.34 -2.97
N HIS A 414 -15.99 -7.00 -1.85
CA HIS A 414 -17.15 -7.90 -1.78
C HIS A 414 -18.21 -7.33 -0.86
N VAL A 415 -19.47 -7.41 -1.30
CA VAL A 415 -20.63 -6.93 -0.57
C VAL A 415 -21.63 -8.08 -0.34
N ASN A 416 -22.41 -7.97 0.73
CA ASN A 416 -23.45 -8.96 1.03
C ASN A 416 -24.78 -8.68 0.30
N GLY A 417 -24.97 -7.42 -0.14
CA GLY A 417 -26.15 -6.98 -0.87
C GLY A 417 -26.02 -7.17 -2.39
N ASN A 418 -26.92 -6.50 -3.12
CA ASN A 418 -26.83 -6.44 -4.57
C ASN A 418 -25.70 -5.46 -4.98
N PRO A 419 -24.69 -5.88 -5.74
CA PRO A 419 -23.57 -5.03 -6.11
C PRO A 419 -23.94 -3.69 -6.76
N VAL A 420 -25.09 -3.63 -7.46
CA VAL A 420 -25.54 -2.37 -8.14
C VAL A 420 -25.97 -1.28 -7.15
N ASP A 421 -26.15 -1.61 -5.87
CA ASP A 421 -26.55 -0.65 -4.84
C ASP A 421 -25.34 0.02 -4.16
N TYR A 422 -24.12 -0.30 -4.62
CA TYR A 422 -22.86 0.20 -4.06
C TYR A 422 -22.04 0.91 -5.13
N ASP A 423 -21.37 1.98 -4.71
CA ASP A 423 -20.53 2.78 -5.60
C ASP A 423 -19.19 2.09 -5.91
N GLU A 424 -18.64 2.40 -7.07
CA GLU A 424 -17.27 2.01 -7.44
C GLU A 424 -16.26 2.86 -6.65
N VAL A 425 -15.11 2.27 -6.35
CA VAL A 425 -14.03 2.95 -5.65
C VAL A 425 -12.85 3.16 -6.59
N LYS A 426 -12.44 4.41 -6.77
CA LYS A 426 -11.24 4.76 -7.54
C LYS A 426 -9.98 4.40 -6.75
N ILE A 427 -9.06 3.69 -7.39
CA ILE A 427 -7.77 3.31 -6.83
C ILE A 427 -6.66 3.65 -7.82
N HIS A 428 -5.57 4.22 -7.28
CA HIS A 428 -4.37 4.55 -8.02
C HIS A 428 -3.17 3.78 -7.45
N PHE A 429 -2.63 2.85 -8.21
CA PHE A 429 -1.41 2.11 -7.93
C PHE A 429 -0.20 2.90 -8.40
N ALA A 430 0.32 3.78 -7.56
CA ALA A 430 1.39 4.69 -7.93
C ALA A 430 2.79 4.03 -7.99
N SER A 431 2.95 2.86 -7.37
CA SER A 431 4.14 2.01 -7.47
C SER A 431 3.78 0.58 -7.89
N GLY A 432 4.71 -0.36 -7.83
CA GLY A 432 4.56 -1.69 -8.39
C GLY A 432 4.78 -1.73 -9.92
N SER A 433 4.94 -2.90 -10.46
CA SER A 433 5.20 -3.14 -11.90
C SER A 433 3.90 -3.42 -12.64
N VAL A 434 3.70 -2.82 -13.81
CA VAL A 434 2.56 -3.14 -14.67
C VAL A 434 2.80 -4.50 -15.33
N ASN A 435 1.94 -5.46 -14.99
CA ASN A 435 1.84 -6.78 -15.65
C ASN A 435 0.83 -6.73 -16.79
N GLY A 436 -0.19 -5.92 -16.63
CA GLY A 436 -1.35 -5.89 -17.51
C GLY A 436 -2.26 -7.12 -17.36
N TYR A 437 -3.39 -7.06 -18.00
CA TYR A 437 -4.34 -8.16 -18.20
C TYR A 437 -5.13 -7.89 -19.48
N PHE A 438 -5.79 -8.91 -20.01
CA PHE A 438 -6.68 -8.75 -21.17
C PHE A 438 -8.13 -8.74 -20.71
N ASP A 439 -8.91 -7.74 -21.14
CA ASP A 439 -10.31 -7.58 -20.81
C ASP A 439 -11.09 -7.29 -22.09
N VAL A 440 -12.07 -8.12 -22.42
CA VAL A 440 -12.86 -7.99 -23.65
C VAL A 440 -13.65 -6.68 -23.73
N ALA A 441 -13.95 -6.06 -22.58
CA ALA A 441 -14.66 -4.79 -22.53
C ALA A 441 -13.73 -3.58 -22.76
N LYS A 442 -12.40 -3.75 -22.57
CA LYS A 442 -11.43 -2.65 -22.61
C LYS A 442 -10.45 -2.75 -23.77
N HIS A 443 -10.14 -3.99 -24.23
CA HIS A 443 -9.04 -4.24 -25.14
C HIS A 443 -9.51 -4.85 -26.46
N THR A 444 -8.88 -4.43 -27.54
CA THR A 444 -9.11 -5.02 -28.85
C THR A 444 -8.33 -6.32 -29.04
N ARG A 445 -8.73 -7.12 -30.03
CA ARG A 445 -8.05 -8.39 -30.38
C ARG A 445 -6.58 -8.19 -30.71
N GLU A 446 -6.24 -7.07 -31.34
CA GLU A 446 -4.88 -6.73 -31.78
C GLU A 446 -3.95 -6.42 -30.60
N GLN A 447 -4.50 -5.93 -29.50
CA GLN A 447 -3.73 -5.61 -28.29
C GLN A 447 -3.29 -6.84 -27.50
N TRP A 448 -3.88 -8.02 -27.75
CA TRP A 448 -3.55 -9.27 -27.06
C TRP A 448 -2.05 -9.55 -26.97
N GLY A 449 -1.39 -9.55 -28.13
CA GLY A 449 0.04 -9.89 -28.18
C GLY A 449 0.92 -8.91 -27.42
N THR A 450 0.60 -7.61 -27.49
CA THR A 450 1.34 -6.56 -26.80
C THR A 450 1.16 -6.69 -25.29
N LEU A 451 -0.08 -6.85 -24.82
CA LEU A 451 -0.38 -7.00 -23.39
C LEU A 451 0.29 -8.24 -22.81
N LEU A 452 0.13 -9.40 -23.45
CA LEU A 452 0.73 -10.66 -22.97
C LEU A 452 2.26 -10.64 -22.98
N ASN A 453 2.90 -9.98 -23.95
CA ASN A 453 4.34 -9.84 -24.01
C ASN A 453 4.90 -8.83 -22.99
N GLY A 454 4.07 -7.89 -22.54
CA GLY A 454 4.40 -6.94 -21.47
C GLY A 454 4.33 -7.53 -20.06
N ALA A 455 3.77 -8.73 -19.90
CA ALA A 455 3.64 -9.38 -18.61
C ALA A 455 4.99 -9.58 -17.92
N VAL A 456 5.08 -9.22 -16.64
CA VAL A 456 6.29 -9.34 -15.80
C VAL A 456 6.20 -10.48 -14.80
N ASP A 457 4.97 -10.95 -14.50
CA ASP A 457 4.72 -12.17 -13.73
C ASP A 457 4.64 -13.40 -14.64
N GLY A 458 4.75 -14.58 -14.06
CA GLY A 458 4.56 -15.86 -14.77
C GLY A 458 3.11 -16.16 -15.15
N TYR A 459 2.15 -15.38 -14.64
CA TYR A 459 0.71 -15.55 -14.84
C TYR A 459 0.08 -14.28 -15.41
N PHE A 460 -1.06 -14.47 -16.06
CA PHE A 460 -1.77 -13.41 -16.75
C PHE A 460 -3.28 -13.64 -16.69
N ASP A 461 -4.03 -12.57 -16.44
CA ASP A 461 -5.48 -12.61 -16.35
C ASP A 461 -6.13 -12.31 -17.69
N VAL A 462 -7.22 -13.02 -17.98
CA VAL A 462 -8.07 -12.84 -19.17
C VAL A 462 -9.52 -12.74 -18.69
N VAL A 463 -10.11 -11.56 -18.86
CA VAL A 463 -11.44 -11.22 -18.34
C VAL A 463 -12.43 -11.17 -19.49
N GLY A 464 -13.49 -11.97 -19.39
CA GLY A 464 -14.64 -12.01 -20.28
C GLY A 464 -15.86 -11.32 -19.68
N ASN A 465 -17.03 -11.57 -20.30
CA ASN A 465 -18.30 -11.07 -19.76
C ASN A 465 -18.84 -11.93 -18.60
N TYR A 466 -18.53 -13.22 -18.61
CA TYR A 466 -19.03 -14.21 -17.63
C TYR A 466 -17.91 -15.04 -16.99
N ALA A 467 -16.72 -15.03 -17.55
CA ALA A 467 -15.59 -15.82 -17.08
C ALA A 467 -14.36 -14.94 -16.81
N HIS A 468 -13.58 -15.33 -15.82
CA HIS A 468 -12.25 -14.80 -15.56
C HIS A 468 -11.26 -15.97 -15.49
N LEU A 469 -10.21 -15.90 -16.28
CA LEU A 469 -9.19 -16.93 -16.40
C LEU A 469 -7.85 -16.39 -15.96
N THR A 470 -7.15 -17.11 -15.09
CA THR A 470 -5.75 -16.83 -14.72
C THR A 470 -4.88 -17.99 -15.15
N PHE A 471 -4.02 -17.78 -16.14
CA PHE A 471 -3.18 -18.83 -16.73
C PHE A 471 -1.70 -18.45 -16.78
N PRO A 472 -0.80 -19.47 -16.78
CA PRO A 472 0.60 -19.22 -17.04
C PRO A 472 0.81 -18.55 -18.41
N VAL A 473 1.59 -17.46 -18.42
CA VAL A 473 1.98 -16.73 -19.64
C VAL A 473 2.52 -17.66 -20.72
N SER A 474 3.33 -18.66 -20.31
CA SER A 474 3.90 -19.65 -21.23
C SER A 474 2.84 -20.49 -21.97
N LYS A 475 1.68 -20.73 -21.33
CA LYS A 475 0.57 -21.45 -21.95
C LYS A 475 -0.26 -20.54 -22.85
N LEU A 476 -0.50 -19.29 -22.40
CA LEU A 476 -1.23 -18.30 -23.19
C LEU A 476 -0.47 -17.91 -24.47
N LYS A 477 0.86 -17.89 -24.47
CA LYS A 477 1.68 -17.67 -25.68
C LYS A 477 1.51 -18.72 -26.75
N SER A 478 1.03 -19.92 -26.41
CA SER A 478 0.68 -20.97 -27.37
C SER A 478 -0.76 -20.86 -27.90
N THR A 479 -1.56 -19.94 -27.35
CA THR A 479 -2.93 -19.66 -27.78
C THR A 479 -2.93 -18.63 -28.89
N SER A 480 -3.73 -18.83 -29.92
CA SER A 480 -3.78 -17.93 -31.09
C SER A 480 -4.21 -16.51 -30.72
N ASN A 481 -5.20 -16.38 -29.85
CA ASN A 481 -5.66 -15.11 -29.30
C ASN A 481 -6.45 -15.34 -28.01
N GLY A 482 -6.23 -14.49 -27.01
CA GLY A 482 -6.97 -14.53 -25.74
C GLY A 482 -8.45 -14.24 -25.90
N ARG A 483 -8.83 -13.43 -26.90
CA ARG A 483 -10.22 -13.17 -27.19
C ARG A 483 -11.00 -14.43 -27.56
N ASP A 484 -10.41 -15.28 -28.43
CA ASP A 484 -11.05 -16.54 -28.81
C ASP A 484 -11.18 -17.49 -27.63
N LEU A 485 -10.15 -17.50 -26.76
CA LEU A 485 -10.15 -18.33 -25.54
C LEU A 485 -11.27 -17.91 -24.60
N ILE A 486 -11.37 -16.61 -24.26
CA ILE A 486 -12.32 -16.14 -23.27
C ILE A 486 -13.75 -16.17 -23.81
N ASP A 487 -13.97 -15.88 -25.11
CA ASP A 487 -15.29 -15.99 -25.74
C ASP A 487 -15.82 -17.44 -25.67
N LEU A 488 -14.95 -18.45 -25.78
CA LEU A 488 -15.31 -19.85 -25.57
C LEU A 488 -15.77 -20.12 -24.12
N PHE A 489 -15.03 -19.62 -23.13
CA PHE A 489 -15.39 -19.81 -21.73
C PHE A 489 -16.64 -19.02 -21.36
N ASP A 490 -16.81 -17.82 -21.88
CA ASP A 490 -18.05 -17.04 -21.72
C ASP A 490 -19.26 -17.79 -22.28
N ASP A 491 -19.15 -18.41 -23.47
CA ASP A 491 -20.18 -19.20 -24.09
C ASP A 491 -20.54 -20.47 -23.24
N ILE A 492 -19.53 -21.12 -22.68
CA ILE A 492 -19.74 -22.28 -21.78
C ILE A 492 -20.50 -21.82 -20.51
N VAL A 493 -20.01 -20.78 -19.83
CA VAL A 493 -20.65 -20.30 -18.59
C VAL A 493 -22.08 -19.82 -18.86
N TYR A 494 -22.30 -19.08 -19.96
CA TYR A 494 -23.64 -18.62 -20.35
C TYR A 494 -24.60 -19.78 -20.59
N LYS A 495 -24.18 -20.84 -21.29
CA LYS A 495 -25.04 -21.98 -21.61
C LYS A 495 -25.31 -22.91 -20.43
N GLU A 496 -24.40 -22.96 -19.47
CA GLU A 496 -24.50 -23.88 -18.31
C GLU A 496 -25.19 -23.24 -17.11
N GLN A 497 -25.15 -21.89 -16.98
CA GLN A 497 -25.61 -21.17 -15.78
C GLN A 497 -26.74 -20.16 -16.03
N ILE A 498 -26.97 -19.78 -17.28
CA ILE A 498 -28.00 -18.81 -17.67
C ILE A 498 -28.99 -19.46 -18.66
#